data_c757fad57d3d58103271265b050bcf96
#
_entry.id   c757fad57d3d58103271265b050bcf96
#
_cell.length_a   1.000
_cell.length_b   1.000
_cell.length_c   1.000
_cell.angle_alpha   90.00
_cell.angle_beta   90.00
_cell.angle_gamma   90.00
#
_symmetry.space_group_name_H-M   'P 1'
#
loop_
_entity.id
_entity.type
_entity.pdbx_description
1 polymer ?
#
loop_
_entity_poly.entity_id
_entity_poly.type
_entity_poly.pdbx_seq_one_letter_code
_entity_poly.pdbx_strand_id
1 'polypeptide(L)'
;MEITREQLPLRTRLAYGIGEMGEIVFLGMFNTFIVIYYNQVVGLSNSLIGIAIMLAMIGDAISDPMVGMISDRWRSRLGRRHPFLFAAPIPLAISLYLIFSPPDSLTGGAAGEPNQMWLFVWLAFWTICGRLFVTLYTIPHYALGAELAKDPNERSKLFSMSAIIGYVSGALFSFTVWGFFLSGESLLADGSVVPKHLDASAYPPVILTACGMILVMINLSAFGTLDRVPYLSSVPKNEARRSLLNFYRELIGAFANPNYAFLMIGFFLLMISIGLSDTSSIFVATYFWELKPEQIKWFGLVLVPAVIIGATASPGLMRKFDRKPVLIGGLLGLMIFGQIPINLRLLDLMPVNGSENLLPILLLSALLGTICAAAGAVAMMSILGDIADENELSNGLRQEGLIYSARAFFAKASNSAGHLVGGIVLDLYVVFPFDAVPGEVDSEVIWRLGLFGGPIMAIAGFCALPFYARYRLTRARHLEILNELEINSQHGKKTEDAGLKMSLTPVPISEH
;
A
#
# COMPACT_ATOMS: atom_id res chain seq x y z
N MET A 1 13.37 -0.33 40.32
CA MET A 1 13.85 0.75 39.45
C MET A 1 12.74 1.11 38.52
N GLU A 2 11.90 2.11 38.82
CA GLU A 2 10.85 2.60 37.92
C GLU A 2 11.53 3.15 36.68
N ILE A 3 11.38 2.44 35.57
CA ILE A 3 11.72 2.97 34.26
C ILE A 3 10.72 4.10 34.03
N THR A 4 11.14 5.34 34.26
CA THR A 4 10.40 6.53 33.86
C THR A 4 10.07 6.35 32.38
N ARG A 5 8.80 6.07 32.08
CA ARG A 5 8.26 5.94 30.71
C ARG A 5 8.36 7.32 30.05
N GLU A 6 9.47 7.58 29.41
CA GLU A 6 9.70 8.83 28.70
C GLU A 6 8.76 8.86 27.49
N GLN A 7 7.67 9.60 27.63
CA GLN A 7 6.72 9.78 26.54
C GLN A 7 7.37 10.62 25.44
N LEU A 8 7.24 10.18 24.18
CA LEU A 8 7.71 10.98 23.07
C LEU A 8 6.96 12.33 23.02
N PRO A 9 7.68 13.45 22.92
CA PRO A 9 7.05 14.75 22.77
C PRO A 9 6.12 14.81 21.57
N LEU A 10 5.01 15.51 21.72
CA LEU A 10 4.02 15.67 20.61
C LEU A 10 4.67 16.25 19.36
N ARG A 11 5.61 17.21 19.53
CA ARG A 11 6.39 17.79 18.42
C ARG A 11 7.11 16.70 17.60
N THR A 12 7.77 15.76 18.27
CA THR A 12 8.50 14.67 17.58
C THR A 12 7.53 13.73 16.87
N ARG A 13 6.37 13.41 17.49
CA ARG A 13 5.35 12.57 16.84
C ARG A 13 4.74 13.25 15.61
N LEU A 14 4.45 14.56 15.69
CA LEU A 14 3.96 15.33 14.54
C LEU A 14 5.02 15.42 13.45
N ALA A 15 6.27 15.74 13.81
CA ALA A 15 7.37 15.83 12.86
C ALA A 15 7.59 14.49 12.11
N TYR A 16 7.54 13.37 12.83
CA TYR A 16 7.60 12.05 12.21
C TYR A 16 6.41 11.81 11.26
N GLY A 17 5.18 12.06 11.73
CA GLY A 17 3.97 11.81 10.95
C GLY A 17 3.84 12.69 9.69
N ILE A 18 4.37 13.93 9.71
CA ILE A 18 4.36 14.81 8.54
C ILE A 18 5.10 14.19 7.35
N GLY A 19 6.09 13.34 7.58
CA GLY A 19 6.80 12.64 6.52
C GLY A 19 5.94 11.72 5.67
N GLU A 20 4.89 11.11 6.26
CA GLU A 20 3.91 10.29 5.53
C GLU A 20 3.18 11.08 4.43
N MET A 21 3.01 12.40 4.61
CA MET A 21 2.34 13.24 3.62
C MET A 21 3.07 13.21 2.26
N GLY A 22 4.42 13.26 2.28
CA GLY A 22 5.22 13.22 1.06
C GLY A 22 5.13 11.88 0.33
N GLU A 23 5.15 10.77 1.08
CA GLU A 23 4.97 9.42 0.54
C GLU A 23 3.58 9.24 -0.08
N ILE A 24 2.53 9.57 0.67
CA ILE A 24 1.14 9.42 0.24
C ILE A 24 0.84 10.26 -1.01
N VAL A 25 1.41 11.47 -1.11
CA VAL A 25 1.26 12.32 -2.30
C VAL A 25 1.89 11.65 -3.53
N PHE A 26 3.11 11.10 -3.41
CA PHE A 26 3.74 10.36 -4.52
C PHE A 26 2.89 9.16 -4.93
N LEU A 27 2.49 8.33 -3.97
CA LEU A 27 1.67 7.13 -4.24
C LEU A 27 0.29 7.50 -4.80
N GLY A 28 -0.31 8.58 -4.32
CA GLY A 28 -1.60 9.08 -4.82
C GLY A 28 -1.51 9.53 -6.28
N MET A 29 -0.49 10.30 -6.64
CA MET A 29 -0.24 10.68 -8.03
C MET A 29 -0.01 9.46 -8.92
N PHE A 30 0.82 8.54 -8.46
CA PHE A 30 1.17 7.33 -9.18
C PHE A 30 -0.06 6.44 -9.40
N ASN A 31 -0.75 6.02 -8.34
CA ASN A 31 -1.83 5.04 -8.43
C ASN A 31 -3.09 5.61 -9.11
N THR A 32 -3.37 6.91 -8.97
CA THR A 32 -4.59 7.51 -9.51
C THR A 32 -4.44 7.93 -10.96
N PHE A 33 -3.30 8.53 -11.32
CA PHE A 33 -3.20 9.24 -12.60
C PHE A 33 -2.32 8.56 -13.65
N ILE A 34 -1.42 7.63 -13.27
CA ILE A 34 -0.43 7.10 -14.22
C ILE A 34 -1.09 6.40 -15.41
N VAL A 35 -2.13 5.58 -15.18
CA VAL A 35 -2.75 4.78 -16.24
C VAL A 35 -3.54 5.69 -17.19
N ILE A 36 -4.40 6.56 -16.66
CA ILE A 36 -5.24 7.43 -17.48
C ILE A 36 -4.39 8.50 -18.20
N TYR A 37 -3.38 9.06 -17.53
CA TYR A 37 -2.49 10.03 -18.14
C TYR A 37 -1.72 9.44 -19.33
N TYR A 38 -1.06 8.30 -19.12
CA TYR A 38 -0.29 7.68 -20.20
C TYR A 38 -1.16 7.12 -21.31
N ASN A 39 -2.34 6.61 -21.01
CA ASN A 39 -3.24 6.08 -22.05
C ASN A 39 -4.00 7.19 -22.76
N GLN A 40 -4.73 8.05 -22.06
CA GLN A 40 -5.65 9.00 -22.65
C GLN A 40 -5.01 10.35 -23.01
N VAL A 41 -3.92 10.76 -22.33
CA VAL A 41 -3.29 12.05 -22.58
C VAL A 41 -2.04 11.91 -23.44
N VAL A 42 -1.27 10.80 -23.26
CA VAL A 42 0.00 10.58 -23.96
C VAL A 42 -0.13 9.56 -25.11
N GLY A 43 -1.13 8.67 -25.08
CA GLY A 43 -1.38 7.69 -26.12
C GLY A 43 -0.54 6.41 -26.03
N LEU A 44 -0.09 5.98 -24.84
CA LEU A 44 0.60 4.71 -24.61
C LEU A 44 -0.40 3.58 -24.34
N SER A 45 -0.19 2.39 -24.90
CA SER A 45 -1.08 1.24 -24.64
C SER A 45 -1.10 0.84 -23.17
N ASN A 46 -2.28 0.44 -22.66
CA ASN A 46 -2.46 0.04 -21.27
C ASN A 46 -1.62 -1.19 -20.88
N SER A 47 -1.39 -2.11 -21.81
CA SER A 47 -0.51 -3.28 -21.61
C SER A 47 0.92 -2.85 -21.32
N LEU A 48 1.48 -1.89 -22.06
CA LEU A 48 2.81 -1.36 -21.82
C LEU A 48 2.90 -0.60 -20.50
N ILE A 49 1.86 0.16 -20.14
CA ILE A 49 1.77 0.81 -18.83
C ILE A 49 1.78 -0.24 -17.71
N GLY A 50 0.98 -1.29 -17.82
CA GLY A 50 0.95 -2.40 -16.87
C GLY A 50 2.29 -3.11 -16.72
N ILE A 51 3.01 -3.34 -17.83
CA ILE A 51 4.37 -3.91 -17.80
C ILE A 51 5.34 -2.97 -17.09
N ALA A 52 5.29 -1.66 -17.36
CA ALA A 52 6.15 -0.69 -16.69
C ALA A 52 5.94 -0.66 -15.16
N ILE A 53 4.68 -0.69 -14.72
CA ILE A 53 4.33 -0.78 -13.30
C ILE A 53 4.83 -2.09 -12.70
N MET A 54 4.65 -3.21 -13.38
CA MET A 54 5.13 -4.52 -12.93
C MET A 54 6.66 -4.54 -12.78
N LEU A 55 7.41 -4.00 -13.74
CA LEU A 55 8.87 -3.92 -13.67
C LEU A 55 9.33 -3.09 -12.46
N ALA A 56 8.66 -1.99 -12.19
CA ALA A 56 8.97 -1.15 -11.04
C ALA A 56 8.70 -1.87 -9.70
N MET A 57 7.63 -2.65 -9.61
CA MET A 57 7.32 -3.45 -8.42
C MET A 57 8.28 -4.62 -8.21
N ILE A 58 8.79 -5.23 -9.29
CA ILE A 58 9.89 -6.20 -9.21
C ILE A 58 11.15 -5.50 -8.68
N GLY A 59 11.39 -4.25 -9.11
CA GLY A 59 12.45 -3.40 -8.56
C GLY A 59 12.34 -3.22 -7.05
N ASP A 60 11.13 -2.95 -6.53
CA ASP A 60 10.86 -2.84 -5.09
C ASP A 60 11.22 -4.12 -4.33
N ALA A 61 10.86 -5.26 -4.89
CA ALA A 61 11.17 -6.55 -4.28
C ALA A 61 12.66 -6.71 -3.96
N ILE A 62 13.53 -6.14 -4.79
CA ILE A 62 14.98 -6.17 -4.63
C ILE A 62 15.44 -4.99 -3.76
N SER A 63 14.94 -3.79 -4.02
CA SER A 63 15.40 -2.56 -3.36
C SER A 63 15.00 -2.48 -1.89
N ASP A 64 13.80 -2.93 -1.49
CA ASP A 64 13.32 -2.85 -0.11
C ASP A 64 14.28 -3.53 0.89
N PRO A 65 14.64 -4.82 0.74
CA PRO A 65 15.59 -5.45 1.65
C PRO A 65 17.01 -4.89 1.52
N MET A 66 17.42 -4.45 0.31
CA MET A 66 18.73 -3.83 0.12
C MET A 66 18.85 -2.52 0.89
N VAL A 67 17.89 -1.61 0.72
CA VAL A 67 17.86 -0.32 1.44
C VAL A 67 17.79 -0.55 2.95
N GLY A 68 17.00 -1.52 3.41
CA GLY A 68 16.95 -1.92 4.81
C GLY A 68 18.34 -2.29 5.33
N MET A 69 19.03 -3.23 4.68
CA MET A 69 20.36 -3.67 5.08
C MET A 69 21.43 -2.57 5.00
N ILE A 70 21.36 -1.69 3.98
CA ILE A 70 22.31 -0.58 3.83
C ILE A 70 22.08 0.44 4.95
N SER A 71 20.83 0.85 5.17
CA SER A 71 20.50 1.86 6.19
C SER A 71 20.77 1.39 7.61
N ASP A 72 20.61 0.09 7.91
CA ASP A 72 20.94 -0.48 9.22
C ASP A 72 22.43 -0.38 9.56
N ARG A 73 23.29 -0.46 8.57
CA ARG A 73 24.76 -0.45 8.73
C ARG A 73 25.41 0.91 8.49
N TRP A 74 24.62 1.88 8.03
CA TRP A 74 25.16 3.19 7.69
C TRP A 74 25.67 3.92 8.94
N ARG A 75 26.85 4.54 8.83
CA ARG A 75 27.48 5.28 9.90
C ARG A 75 27.74 6.72 9.45
N SER A 76 27.04 7.67 10.06
CA SER A 76 27.24 9.08 9.78
C SER A 76 27.04 9.94 11.04
N ARG A 77 27.44 11.22 10.96
CA ARG A 77 27.18 12.22 12.01
C ARG A 77 25.68 12.52 12.18
N LEU A 78 24.88 12.27 11.15
CA LEU A 78 23.42 12.40 11.16
C LEU A 78 22.71 11.11 11.62
N GLY A 79 23.44 10.17 12.22
CA GLY A 79 22.91 8.85 12.54
C GLY A 79 22.82 7.94 11.31
N ARG A 80 22.10 6.83 11.44
CA ARG A 80 22.00 5.81 10.38
C ARG A 80 20.82 6.02 9.43
N ARG A 81 19.75 6.71 9.83
CA ARG A 81 18.51 6.87 9.06
C ARG A 81 18.42 8.22 8.31
N HIS A 82 18.76 9.31 8.98
CA HIS A 82 18.58 10.67 8.45
C HIS A 82 19.29 10.95 7.11
N PRO A 83 20.50 10.40 6.82
CA PRO A 83 21.10 10.59 5.48
C PRO A 83 20.21 10.16 4.34
N PHE A 84 19.45 9.07 4.51
CA PHE A 84 18.50 8.56 3.51
C PHE A 84 17.26 9.47 3.40
N LEU A 85 16.74 9.96 4.54
CA LEU A 85 15.61 10.88 4.57
C LEU A 85 15.93 12.21 3.86
N PHE A 86 17.18 12.68 3.94
CA PHE A 86 17.62 13.89 3.22
C PHE A 86 17.98 13.64 1.76
N ALA A 87 18.47 12.45 1.43
CA ALA A 87 18.90 12.12 0.07
C ALA A 87 17.72 11.80 -0.88
N ALA A 88 16.62 11.25 -0.34
CA ALA A 88 15.52 10.76 -1.13
C ALA A 88 14.60 11.85 -1.75
N PRO A 89 14.24 12.96 -1.09
CA PRO A 89 13.20 13.87 -1.55
C PRO A 89 13.46 14.48 -2.93
N ILE A 90 14.68 14.93 -3.18
CA ILE A 90 15.03 15.59 -4.45
C ILE A 90 14.92 14.64 -5.64
N PRO A 91 15.59 13.47 -5.66
CA PRO A 91 15.46 12.56 -6.78
C PRO A 91 14.05 11.95 -6.90
N LEU A 92 13.31 11.83 -5.80
CA LEU A 92 11.91 11.41 -5.82
C LEU A 92 11.03 12.45 -6.54
N ALA A 93 11.17 13.73 -6.20
CA ALA A 93 10.44 14.82 -6.86
C ALA A 93 10.81 14.93 -8.35
N ILE A 94 12.09 14.79 -8.70
CA ILE A 94 12.54 14.77 -10.10
C ILE A 94 11.90 13.59 -10.84
N SER A 95 11.88 12.41 -10.25
CA SER A 95 11.27 11.22 -10.87
C SER A 95 9.78 11.43 -11.10
N LEU A 96 9.04 11.98 -10.11
CA LEU A 96 7.63 12.28 -10.27
C LEU A 96 7.39 13.30 -11.39
N TYR A 97 8.19 14.37 -11.43
CA TYR A 97 8.09 15.36 -12.49
C TYR A 97 8.29 14.75 -13.87
N LEU A 98 9.32 13.91 -14.05
CA LEU A 98 9.66 13.29 -15.33
C LEU A 98 8.70 12.16 -15.74
N ILE A 99 8.07 11.47 -14.77
CA ILE A 99 6.98 10.53 -15.07
C ILE A 99 5.84 11.28 -15.78
N PHE A 100 5.43 12.44 -15.30
CA PHE A 100 4.29 13.18 -15.86
C PHE A 100 4.68 14.31 -16.83
N SER A 101 5.92 14.32 -17.31
CA SER A 101 6.42 15.28 -18.28
C SER A 101 7.32 14.58 -19.31
N PRO A 102 6.78 13.59 -20.07
CA PRO A 102 7.54 12.98 -21.15
C PRO A 102 7.85 14.02 -22.23
N PRO A 103 9.04 13.95 -22.89
CA PRO A 103 9.41 14.89 -23.95
C PRO A 103 8.46 14.81 -25.15
N ASP A 104 8.18 15.95 -25.78
CA ASP A 104 7.33 16.04 -26.97
C ASP A 104 7.81 15.15 -28.13
N SER A 105 9.11 14.93 -28.24
CA SER A 105 9.68 14.00 -29.23
C SER A 105 9.25 12.55 -29.08
N LEU A 106 8.75 12.16 -27.90
CA LEU A 106 8.26 10.82 -27.61
C LEU A 106 6.73 10.72 -27.74
N THR A 107 6.03 11.82 -27.41
CA THR A 107 4.55 11.89 -27.47
C THR A 107 4.02 12.17 -28.88
N GLY A 108 4.92 12.37 -29.87
CA GLY A 108 4.54 12.70 -31.25
C GLY A 108 4.29 14.18 -31.48
N GLY A 109 4.22 15.02 -30.44
CA GLY A 109 4.00 16.47 -30.55
C GLY A 109 2.70 16.80 -31.28
N ALA A 110 2.65 17.97 -31.96
CA ALA A 110 1.44 18.49 -32.62
C ALA A 110 1.05 17.75 -33.94
N ALA A 111 1.85 16.82 -34.43
CA ALA A 111 1.63 16.21 -35.76
C ALA A 111 2.10 14.76 -35.93
N GLY A 112 2.51 14.07 -34.88
CA GLY A 112 3.07 12.73 -34.96
C GLY A 112 2.35 11.71 -34.08
N GLU A 113 2.47 10.43 -34.44
CA GLU A 113 2.02 9.35 -33.56
C GLU A 113 3.01 9.14 -32.38
N PRO A 114 2.49 8.78 -31.19
CA PRO A 114 3.34 8.49 -30.03
C PRO A 114 4.26 7.29 -30.29
N ASN A 115 5.55 7.42 -29.94
CA ASN A 115 6.49 6.32 -30.06
C ASN A 115 6.31 5.37 -28.88
N GLN A 116 5.50 4.32 -29.06
CA GLN A 116 5.09 3.36 -28.03
C GLN A 116 6.29 2.78 -27.26
N MET A 117 7.36 2.38 -27.97
CA MET A 117 8.52 1.73 -27.35
C MET A 117 9.34 2.70 -26.50
N TRP A 118 9.62 3.90 -27.01
CA TRP A 118 10.41 4.90 -26.26
C TRP A 118 9.62 5.52 -25.11
N LEU A 119 8.32 5.72 -25.26
CA LEU A 119 7.43 6.12 -24.16
C LEU A 119 7.39 5.04 -23.06
N PHE A 120 7.30 3.76 -23.44
CA PHE A 120 7.38 2.66 -22.50
C PHE A 120 8.73 2.66 -21.74
N VAL A 121 9.85 2.81 -22.43
CA VAL A 121 11.18 2.86 -21.81
C VAL A 121 11.28 4.06 -20.87
N TRP A 122 10.78 5.23 -21.27
CA TRP A 122 10.73 6.42 -20.45
C TRP A 122 9.92 6.19 -19.17
N LEU A 123 8.68 5.71 -19.32
CA LEU A 123 7.80 5.41 -18.21
C LEU A 123 8.43 4.38 -17.27
N ALA A 124 8.89 3.24 -17.79
CA ALA A 124 9.49 2.19 -16.99
C ALA A 124 10.72 2.68 -16.22
N PHE A 125 11.61 3.42 -16.86
CA PHE A 125 12.81 3.95 -16.23
C PHE A 125 12.49 4.89 -15.06
N TRP A 126 11.67 5.93 -15.32
CA TRP A 126 11.35 6.90 -14.27
C TRP A 126 10.45 6.35 -13.17
N THR A 127 9.60 5.38 -13.51
CA THR A 127 8.80 4.66 -12.51
C THR A 127 9.69 3.81 -11.60
N ILE A 128 10.65 3.07 -12.15
CA ILE A 128 11.63 2.31 -11.35
C ILE A 128 12.44 3.26 -10.46
N CYS A 129 12.92 4.39 -11.00
CA CYS A 129 13.64 5.40 -10.22
C CYS A 129 12.77 5.97 -9.09
N GLY A 130 11.53 6.40 -9.39
CA GLY A 130 10.61 6.94 -8.39
C GLY A 130 10.32 5.94 -7.27
N ARG A 131 10.06 4.68 -7.62
CA ARG A 131 9.85 3.60 -6.64
C ARG A 131 11.10 3.36 -5.79
N LEU A 132 12.29 3.33 -6.40
CA LEU A 132 13.54 3.20 -5.66
C LEU A 132 13.73 4.35 -4.66
N PHE A 133 13.45 5.59 -5.05
CA PHE A 133 13.60 6.75 -4.16
C PHE A 133 12.53 6.83 -3.08
N VAL A 134 11.30 6.36 -3.36
CA VAL A 134 10.28 6.14 -2.31
C VAL A 134 10.79 5.11 -1.30
N THR A 135 11.29 3.96 -1.75
CA THR A 135 11.87 2.94 -0.86
C THR A 135 13.04 3.48 -0.04
N LEU A 136 13.91 4.32 -0.67
CA LEU A 136 15.03 4.97 0.01
C LEU A 136 14.58 5.88 1.15
N TYR A 137 13.37 6.41 1.08
CA TYR A 137 12.73 7.18 2.15
C TYR A 137 11.98 6.29 3.14
N THR A 138 11.04 5.47 2.68
CA THR A 138 10.06 4.76 3.52
C THR A 138 10.68 3.74 4.46
N ILE A 139 11.63 2.94 3.96
CA ILE A 139 12.25 1.89 4.79
C ILE A 139 13.05 2.49 5.96
N PRO A 140 13.94 3.49 5.75
CA PRO A 140 14.60 4.16 6.87
C PRO A 140 13.65 4.96 7.76
N HIS A 141 12.57 5.53 7.22
CA HIS A 141 11.55 6.27 7.98
C HIS A 141 10.80 5.34 8.95
N TYR A 142 10.30 4.19 8.50
CA TYR A 142 9.65 3.22 9.38
C TYR A 142 10.60 2.65 10.43
N ALA A 143 11.85 2.39 10.06
CA ALA A 143 12.86 1.96 11.00
C ALA A 143 13.18 3.05 12.06
N LEU A 144 13.22 4.33 11.66
CA LEU A 144 13.35 5.46 12.58
C LEU A 144 12.20 5.51 13.58
N GLY A 145 10.95 5.31 13.14
CA GLY A 145 9.79 5.27 14.03
C GLY A 145 9.89 4.19 15.11
N ALA A 146 10.38 3.00 14.74
CA ALA A 146 10.62 1.92 15.68
C ALA A 146 11.74 2.23 16.69
N GLU A 147 12.76 3.00 16.28
CA GLU A 147 13.86 3.43 17.15
C GLU A 147 13.49 4.58 18.07
N LEU A 148 12.64 5.51 17.61
CA LEU A 148 12.15 6.65 18.40
C LEU A 148 11.28 6.19 19.58
N ALA A 149 10.45 5.15 19.38
CA ALA A 149 9.51 4.66 20.37
C ALA A 149 9.88 3.23 20.81
N LYS A 150 10.65 3.11 21.89
CA LYS A 150 11.06 1.82 22.47
C LYS A 150 9.93 1.11 23.21
N ASP A 151 9.05 1.88 23.87
CA ASP A 151 7.84 1.33 24.51
C ASP A 151 6.80 0.93 23.45
N PRO A 152 6.22 -0.29 23.49
CA PRO A 152 5.26 -0.75 22.51
C PRO A 152 4.00 0.13 22.40
N ASN A 153 3.52 0.72 23.51
CA ASN A 153 2.36 1.59 23.51
C ASN A 153 2.67 2.94 22.85
N GLU A 154 3.86 3.51 23.14
CA GLU A 154 4.32 4.74 22.49
C GLU A 154 4.57 4.52 20.99
N ARG A 155 5.10 3.37 20.61
CA ARG A 155 5.27 2.97 19.21
C ARG A 155 3.94 2.88 18.48
N SER A 156 2.95 2.24 19.10
CA SER A 156 1.60 2.14 18.54
C SER A 156 0.98 3.53 18.35
N LYS A 157 1.11 4.43 19.34
CA LYS A 157 0.63 5.81 19.24
C LYS A 157 1.32 6.58 18.11
N LEU A 158 2.66 6.43 17.97
CA LEU A 158 3.44 7.09 16.93
C LEU A 158 2.97 6.67 15.53
N PHE A 159 2.90 5.37 15.27
CA PHE A 159 2.47 4.85 13.96
C PHE A 159 0.99 5.11 13.67
N SER A 160 0.11 5.02 14.68
CA SER A 160 -1.30 5.38 14.49
C SER A 160 -1.47 6.85 14.13
N MET A 161 -0.75 7.74 14.79
CA MET A 161 -0.79 9.17 14.48
C MET A 161 -0.22 9.47 13.09
N SER A 162 0.88 8.82 12.72
CA SER A 162 1.48 8.90 11.38
C SER A 162 0.48 8.45 10.30
N ALA A 163 -0.17 7.30 10.50
CA ALA A 163 -1.19 6.79 9.58
C ALA A 163 -2.37 7.75 9.43
N ILE A 164 -2.88 8.33 10.54
CA ILE A 164 -3.97 9.32 10.48
C ILE A 164 -3.54 10.54 9.66
N ILE A 165 -2.34 11.07 9.91
CA ILE A 165 -1.80 12.21 9.14
C ILE A 165 -1.70 11.83 7.65
N GLY A 166 -1.20 10.64 7.34
CA GLY A 166 -1.12 10.11 5.97
C GLY A 166 -2.49 10.06 5.28
N TYR A 167 -3.48 9.37 5.87
CA TYR A 167 -4.82 9.25 5.29
C TYR A 167 -5.52 10.60 5.10
N VAL A 168 -5.45 11.47 6.12
CA VAL A 168 -6.06 12.81 6.05
C VAL A 168 -5.38 13.65 4.97
N SER A 169 -4.05 13.64 4.91
CA SER A 169 -3.32 14.40 3.88
C SER A 169 -3.57 13.87 2.47
N GLY A 170 -3.64 12.55 2.28
CA GLY A 170 -3.99 11.95 1.00
C GLY A 170 -5.40 12.34 0.53
N ALA A 171 -6.37 12.32 1.46
CA ALA A 171 -7.74 12.75 1.15
C ALA A 171 -7.82 14.24 0.80
N LEU A 172 -7.13 15.10 1.56
CA LEU A 172 -7.08 16.53 1.29
C LEU A 172 -6.33 16.85 -0.02
N PHE A 173 -5.23 16.16 -0.28
CA PHE A 173 -4.52 16.30 -1.55
C PHE A 173 -5.40 15.87 -2.73
N SER A 174 -6.03 14.70 -2.66
CA SER A 174 -6.97 14.22 -3.69
C SER A 174 -8.12 15.22 -3.90
N PHE A 175 -8.74 15.70 -2.80
CA PHE A 175 -9.80 16.70 -2.87
C PHE A 175 -9.33 18.00 -3.54
N THR A 176 -8.12 18.45 -3.25
CA THR A 176 -7.54 19.67 -3.85
C THR A 176 -7.24 19.46 -5.33
N VAL A 177 -6.66 18.33 -5.70
CA VAL A 177 -6.34 18.01 -7.09
C VAL A 177 -7.62 17.98 -7.94
N TRP A 178 -8.61 17.19 -7.53
CA TRP A 178 -9.85 17.04 -8.27
C TRP A 178 -10.77 18.27 -8.19
N GLY A 179 -10.75 19.00 -7.07
CA GLY A 179 -11.65 20.13 -6.84
C GLY A 179 -11.13 21.49 -7.30
N PHE A 180 -9.81 21.65 -7.49
CA PHE A 180 -9.22 22.93 -7.89
C PHE A 180 -8.42 22.81 -9.18
N PHE A 181 -7.44 21.90 -9.25
CA PHE A 181 -6.52 21.85 -10.39
C PHE A 181 -7.20 21.23 -11.62
N LEU A 182 -7.90 20.11 -11.44
CA LEU A 182 -8.52 19.34 -12.51
C LEU A 182 -10.03 19.62 -12.64
N SER A 183 -10.56 20.60 -11.90
CA SER A 183 -11.97 20.99 -11.95
C SER A 183 -12.30 21.74 -13.25
N GLY A 184 -13.50 21.47 -13.79
CA GLY A 184 -14.00 22.06 -15.04
C GLY A 184 -13.63 21.27 -16.29
N GLU A 185 -13.83 21.91 -17.41
CA GLU A 185 -13.63 21.36 -18.74
C GLU A 185 -12.53 22.12 -19.48
N SER A 186 -11.86 21.47 -20.41
CA SER A 186 -10.87 22.05 -21.33
C SER A 186 -11.37 21.89 -22.77
N LEU A 187 -11.08 22.90 -23.60
CA LEU A 187 -11.28 22.82 -25.05
C LEU A 187 -9.95 22.37 -25.67
N LEU A 188 -9.93 21.18 -26.26
CA LEU A 188 -8.75 20.66 -26.96
C LEU A 188 -8.56 21.31 -28.34
N ALA A 189 -7.39 21.11 -28.93
CA ALA A 189 -7.02 21.73 -30.21
C ALA A 189 -7.91 21.25 -31.41
N ASP A 190 -8.50 20.06 -31.29
CA ASP A 190 -9.44 19.48 -32.25
C ASP A 190 -10.87 20.03 -32.11
N GLY A 191 -11.13 20.87 -31.10
CA GLY A 191 -12.45 21.43 -30.79
C GLY A 191 -13.31 20.59 -29.86
N SER A 192 -12.83 19.44 -29.41
CA SER A 192 -13.54 18.60 -28.39
C SER A 192 -13.49 19.24 -27.01
N VAL A 193 -14.56 19.08 -26.22
CA VAL A 193 -14.64 19.54 -24.84
C VAL A 193 -14.51 18.31 -23.94
N VAL A 194 -13.48 18.30 -23.12
CA VAL A 194 -13.17 17.19 -22.23
C VAL A 194 -12.99 17.66 -20.78
N PRO A 195 -13.23 16.78 -19.77
CA PRO A 195 -12.85 17.06 -18.41
C PRO A 195 -11.34 17.34 -18.30
N LYS A 196 -10.94 18.31 -17.50
CA LYS A 196 -9.53 18.77 -17.40
C LYS A 196 -8.51 17.67 -17.11
N HIS A 197 -8.88 16.59 -16.44
CA HIS A 197 -7.95 15.48 -16.17
C HIS A 197 -7.58 14.68 -17.44
N LEU A 198 -8.23 14.94 -18.58
CA LEU A 198 -7.87 14.41 -19.89
C LEU A 198 -7.05 15.41 -20.73
N ASP A 199 -6.75 16.58 -20.20
CA ASP A 199 -5.94 17.60 -20.85
C ASP A 199 -4.53 17.66 -20.26
N ALA A 200 -3.51 17.46 -21.09
CA ALA A 200 -2.09 17.53 -20.69
C ALA A 200 -1.73 18.86 -19.99
N SER A 201 -2.33 19.97 -20.44
CA SER A 201 -2.04 21.33 -19.93
C SER A 201 -2.47 21.53 -18.47
N ALA A 202 -3.37 20.69 -17.94
CA ALA A 202 -3.83 20.77 -16.57
C ALA A 202 -2.90 20.10 -15.54
N TYR A 203 -1.94 19.26 -15.97
CA TYR A 203 -1.08 18.50 -15.07
C TYR A 203 0.11 19.28 -14.47
N PRO A 204 0.79 20.21 -15.17
CA PRO A 204 1.97 20.89 -14.62
C PRO A 204 1.77 21.50 -13.24
N PRO A 205 0.70 22.25 -12.93
CA PRO A 205 0.49 22.80 -11.59
C PRO A 205 0.24 21.74 -10.53
N VAL A 206 -0.41 20.63 -10.88
CA VAL A 206 -0.61 19.46 -9.97
C VAL A 206 0.73 18.83 -9.62
N ILE A 207 1.55 18.56 -10.64
CA ILE A 207 2.87 17.94 -10.51
C ILE A 207 3.80 18.80 -9.66
N LEU A 208 3.87 20.10 -9.95
CA LEU A 208 4.71 21.04 -9.19
C LEU A 208 4.28 21.13 -7.72
N THR A 209 2.96 21.13 -7.47
CA THR A 209 2.42 21.10 -6.10
C THR A 209 2.80 19.80 -5.39
N ALA A 210 2.65 18.66 -6.04
CA ALA A 210 3.03 17.35 -5.50
C ALA A 210 4.55 17.29 -5.20
N CYS A 211 5.39 17.74 -6.14
CA CYS A 211 6.85 17.83 -5.95
C CYS A 211 7.21 18.75 -4.78
N GLY A 212 6.57 19.91 -4.69
CA GLY A 212 6.74 20.85 -3.57
C GLY A 212 6.37 20.22 -2.22
N MET A 213 5.25 19.51 -2.15
CA MET A 213 4.83 18.79 -0.94
C MET A 213 5.83 17.69 -0.57
N ILE A 214 6.29 16.87 -1.51
CA ILE A 214 7.30 15.83 -1.28
C ILE A 214 8.56 16.48 -0.68
N LEU A 215 9.10 17.52 -1.32
CA LEU A 215 10.30 18.20 -0.87
C LEU A 215 10.13 18.80 0.53
N VAL A 216 9.03 19.50 0.77
CA VAL A 216 8.83 20.21 2.04
C VAL A 216 8.51 19.23 3.17
N MET A 217 7.56 18.32 3.00
CA MET A 217 7.07 17.48 4.10
C MET A 217 8.09 16.43 4.53
N ILE A 218 8.80 15.81 3.59
CA ILE A 218 9.85 14.84 3.93
C ILE A 218 11.02 15.54 4.65
N ASN A 219 11.46 16.71 4.17
CA ASN A 219 12.52 17.44 4.83
C ASN A 219 12.09 17.97 6.22
N LEU A 220 10.84 18.47 6.36
CA LEU A 220 10.33 18.87 7.67
C LEU A 220 10.34 17.70 8.67
N SER A 221 9.98 16.49 8.23
CA SER A 221 10.07 15.29 9.05
C SER A 221 11.52 14.98 9.42
N ALA A 222 12.43 15.00 8.46
CA ALA A 222 13.84 14.72 8.68
C ALA A 222 14.49 15.74 9.66
N PHE A 223 14.26 17.04 9.47
CA PHE A 223 14.76 18.09 10.36
C PHE A 223 14.08 18.04 11.75
N GLY A 224 12.77 17.80 11.79
CA GLY A 224 12.00 17.77 13.04
C GLY A 224 12.27 16.58 13.94
N THR A 225 12.95 15.54 13.42
CA THR A 225 13.40 14.36 14.18
C THR A 225 14.92 14.32 14.39
N LEU A 226 15.66 15.27 13.84
CA LEU A 226 17.12 15.28 13.87
C LEU A 226 17.70 15.43 15.29
N ASP A 227 17.01 16.16 16.18
CA ASP A 227 17.36 16.33 17.58
C ASP A 227 17.37 15.00 18.37
N ARG A 228 16.75 13.96 17.84
CA ARG A 228 16.68 12.63 18.43
C ARG A 228 17.85 11.72 18.08
N VAL A 229 18.67 12.07 17.09
CA VAL A 229 19.81 11.24 16.65
C VAL A 229 20.73 10.80 17.79
N PRO A 230 21.09 11.66 18.79
CA PRO A 230 21.95 11.23 19.88
C PRO A 230 21.35 10.14 20.79
N TYR A 231 20.02 9.98 20.80
CA TYR A 231 19.29 9.02 21.63
C TYR A 231 18.94 7.72 20.91
N LEU A 232 19.21 7.65 19.59
CA LEU A 232 18.95 6.46 18.78
C LEU A 232 19.99 5.37 19.03
N SER A 233 19.61 4.13 18.76
CA SER A 233 20.48 2.98 18.94
C SER A 233 21.70 3.04 18.01
N SER A 234 22.89 2.83 18.56
CA SER A 234 24.12 2.70 17.77
C SER A 234 24.12 1.40 16.96
N VAL A 235 24.87 1.41 15.85
CA VAL A 235 25.04 0.21 15.01
C VAL A 235 25.65 -0.93 15.83
N PRO A 236 25.02 -2.10 15.92
CA PRO A 236 25.61 -3.26 16.60
C PRO A 236 26.97 -3.64 15.99
N LYS A 237 27.95 -3.96 16.84
CA LYS A 237 29.32 -4.26 16.39
C LYS A 237 29.45 -5.59 15.64
N ASN A 238 28.52 -6.55 15.86
CA ASN A 238 28.62 -7.94 15.41
C ASN A 238 27.29 -8.46 14.80
N GLU A 239 26.66 -7.74 13.87
CA GLU A 239 25.57 -8.37 13.10
C GLU A 239 26.14 -9.24 11.98
N ALA A 240 25.78 -10.53 11.98
CA ALA A 240 26.08 -11.44 10.89
C ALA A 240 25.54 -10.88 9.56
N ARG A 241 26.32 -10.99 8.49
CA ARG A 241 25.90 -10.56 7.14
C ARG A 241 24.68 -11.37 6.71
N ARG A 242 23.49 -10.80 6.86
CA ARG A 242 22.29 -11.38 6.24
C ARG A 242 22.44 -11.27 4.72
N SER A 243 22.35 -12.41 4.03
CA SER A 243 22.35 -12.47 2.57
C SER A 243 20.92 -12.29 2.06
N LEU A 244 20.75 -11.58 0.92
CA LEU A 244 19.47 -11.50 0.21
C LEU A 244 18.92 -12.90 -0.08
N LEU A 245 19.77 -13.82 -0.52
CA LEU A 245 19.35 -15.19 -0.81
C LEU A 245 18.78 -15.91 0.41
N ASN A 246 19.36 -15.70 1.59
CA ASN A 246 18.84 -16.27 2.84
C ASN A 246 17.49 -15.65 3.22
N PHE A 247 17.31 -14.33 3.01
CA PHE A 247 16.04 -13.67 3.22
C PHE A 247 14.93 -14.30 2.35
N TYR A 248 15.16 -14.49 1.05
CA TYR A 248 14.16 -15.12 0.18
C TYR A 248 13.95 -16.59 0.49
N ARG A 249 14.98 -17.32 0.91
CA ARG A 249 14.83 -18.72 1.36
C ARG A 249 13.97 -18.81 2.63
N GLU A 250 14.18 -17.93 3.60
CA GLU A 250 13.35 -17.86 4.81
C GLU A 250 11.90 -17.48 4.49
N LEU A 251 11.70 -16.52 3.55
CA LEU A 251 10.40 -16.09 3.08
C LEU A 251 9.61 -17.22 2.43
N ILE A 252 10.26 -18.02 1.58
CA ILE A 252 9.66 -19.22 0.97
C ILE A 252 9.41 -20.29 2.05
N GLY A 253 10.33 -20.44 3.01
CA GLY A 253 10.20 -21.37 4.14
C GLY A 253 8.97 -21.12 5.00
N ALA A 254 8.49 -19.86 5.11
CA ALA A 254 7.27 -19.53 5.85
C ALA A 254 6.01 -20.23 5.28
N PHE A 255 6.01 -20.58 3.97
CA PHE A 255 4.91 -21.33 3.34
C PHE A 255 4.84 -22.80 3.76
N ALA A 256 5.80 -23.31 4.51
CA ALA A 256 5.71 -24.65 5.10
C ALA A 256 4.54 -24.75 6.11
N ASN A 257 4.13 -23.64 6.74
CA ASN A 257 2.92 -23.58 7.55
C ASN A 257 1.69 -23.51 6.64
N PRO A 258 0.78 -24.53 6.66
CA PRO A 258 -0.38 -24.56 5.78
C PRO A 258 -1.38 -23.44 6.07
N ASN A 259 -1.53 -22.98 7.33
CA ASN A 259 -2.39 -21.85 7.67
C ASN A 259 -1.87 -20.56 7.03
N TYR A 260 -0.56 -20.35 7.07
CA TYR A 260 0.08 -19.22 6.40
C TYR A 260 -0.04 -19.30 4.87
N ALA A 261 0.20 -20.48 4.29
CA ALA A 261 0.11 -20.69 2.85
C ALA A 261 -1.30 -20.39 2.32
N PHE A 262 -2.35 -20.92 2.93
CA PHE A 262 -3.74 -20.64 2.53
C PHE A 262 -4.09 -19.15 2.68
N LEU A 263 -3.67 -18.54 3.79
CA LEU A 263 -3.90 -17.11 4.01
C LEU A 263 -3.23 -16.26 2.93
N MET A 264 -1.97 -16.56 2.59
CA MET A 264 -1.19 -15.80 1.59
C MET A 264 -1.69 -16.02 0.16
N ILE A 265 -2.14 -17.22 -0.21
CA ILE A 265 -2.74 -17.45 -1.53
C ILE A 265 -4.05 -16.66 -1.66
N GLY A 266 -4.91 -16.68 -0.63
CA GLY A 266 -6.11 -15.85 -0.61
C GLY A 266 -5.79 -14.36 -0.71
N PHE A 267 -4.78 -13.90 0.03
CA PHE A 267 -4.32 -12.52 -0.02
C PHE A 267 -3.73 -12.13 -1.38
N PHE A 268 -2.99 -13.02 -2.03
CA PHE A 268 -2.46 -12.83 -3.37
C PHE A 268 -3.59 -12.58 -4.38
N LEU A 269 -4.65 -13.41 -4.36
CA LEU A 269 -5.81 -13.25 -5.25
C LEU A 269 -6.59 -11.96 -4.97
N LEU A 270 -6.75 -11.61 -3.69
CA LEU A 270 -7.38 -10.33 -3.31
C LEU A 270 -6.57 -9.14 -3.83
N MET A 271 -5.25 -9.16 -3.68
CA MET A 271 -4.39 -8.07 -4.14
C MET A 271 -4.34 -7.94 -5.67
N ILE A 272 -4.48 -9.04 -6.42
CA ILE A 272 -4.70 -8.99 -7.86
C ILE A 272 -6.01 -8.25 -8.17
N SER A 273 -7.12 -8.60 -7.49
CA SER A 273 -8.40 -7.91 -7.67
C SER A 273 -8.30 -6.41 -7.38
N ILE A 274 -7.53 -6.02 -6.35
CA ILE A 274 -7.28 -4.61 -6.03
C ILE A 274 -6.46 -3.94 -7.15
N GLY A 275 -5.41 -4.58 -7.66
CA GLY A 275 -4.61 -4.03 -8.77
C GLY A 275 -5.41 -3.87 -10.07
N LEU A 276 -6.34 -4.80 -10.36
CA LEU A 276 -7.30 -4.66 -11.46
C LEU A 276 -8.20 -3.43 -11.23
N SER A 277 -8.69 -3.24 -9.99
CA SER A 277 -9.50 -2.09 -9.61
C SER A 277 -8.73 -0.78 -9.74
N ASP A 278 -7.51 -0.72 -9.26
CA ASP A 278 -6.66 0.47 -9.34
C ASP A 278 -6.45 0.90 -10.80
N THR A 279 -6.29 -0.07 -11.72
CA THR A 279 -6.14 0.19 -13.16
C THR A 279 -7.42 0.69 -13.80
N SER A 280 -8.57 0.11 -13.47
CA SER A 280 -9.85 0.40 -14.14
C SER A 280 -10.66 1.52 -13.49
N SER A 281 -10.44 1.82 -12.23
CA SER A 281 -11.32 2.71 -11.43
C SER A 281 -11.52 4.08 -12.05
N ILE A 282 -10.45 4.69 -12.57
CA ILE A 282 -10.54 6.02 -13.17
C ILE A 282 -11.26 6.00 -14.52
N PHE A 283 -11.06 4.93 -15.32
CA PHE A 283 -11.83 4.73 -16.58
C PHE A 283 -13.31 4.53 -16.29
N VAL A 284 -13.63 3.72 -15.29
CA VAL A 284 -15.01 3.51 -14.85
C VAL A 284 -15.63 4.82 -14.33
N ALA A 285 -14.90 5.60 -13.53
CA ALA A 285 -15.39 6.88 -13.05
C ALA A 285 -15.64 7.87 -14.18
N THR A 286 -14.70 7.99 -15.13
CA THR A 286 -14.73 9.00 -16.20
C THR A 286 -15.66 8.61 -17.35
N TYR A 287 -15.70 7.34 -17.79
CA TYR A 287 -16.39 6.93 -19.02
C TYR A 287 -17.66 6.09 -18.77
N PHE A 288 -17.65 5.23 -17.73
CA PHE A 288 -18.82 4.41 -17.43
C PHE A 288 -19.86 5.19 -16.61
N TRP A 289 -19.41 5.95 -15.61
CA TRP A 289 -20.25 6.79 -14.75
C TRP A 289 -20.33 8.25 -15.23
N GLU A 290 -19.47 8.66 -16.14
CA GLU A 290 -19.36 10.04 -16.65
C GLU A 290 -19.27 11.07 -15.50
N LEU A 291 -18.52 10.73 -14.44
CA LEU A 291 -18.35 11.61 -13.28
C LEU A 291 -17.44 12.78 -13.64
N LYS A 292 -17.89 13.98 -13.27
CA LYS A 292 -17.06 15.18 -13.36
C LYS A 292 -15.99 15.18 -12.25
N PRO A 293 -14.83 15.84 -12.46
CA PRO A 293 -13.80 15.97 -11.44
C PRO A 293 -14.32 16.45 -10.09
N GLU A 294 -15.29 17.39 -10.09
CA GLU A 294 -15.95 17.91 -8.88
C GLU A 294 -16.75 16.87 -8.12
N GLN A 295 -17.13 15.78 -8.77
CA GLN A 295 -17.80 14.64 -8.15
C GLN A 295 -16.79 13.62 -7.63
N ILE A 296 -15.73 13.36 -8.40
CA ILE A 296 -14.66 12.41 -8.05
C ILE A 296 -13.94 12.81 -6.75
N LYS A 297 -13.76 14.11 -6.49
CA LYS A 297 -13.10 14.60 -5.26
C LYS A 297 -13.68 14.06 -3.96
N TRP A 298 -14.97 13.74 -3.93
CA TRP A 298 -15.66 13.27 -2.72
C TRP A 298 -15.27 11.85 -2.31
N PHE A 299 -14.82 11.01 -3.27
CA PHE A 299 -14.42 9.63 -2.94
C PHE A 299 -13.22 9.61 -1.97
N GLY A 300 -12.23 10.48 -2.17
CA GLY A 300 -11.09 10.60 -1.26
C GLY A 300 -11.50 10.95 0.18
N LEU A 301 -12.46 11.88 0.34
CA LEU A 301 -12.94 12.28 1.65
C LEU A 301 -13.76 11.18 2.36
N VAL A 302 -14.53 10.40 1.61
CA VAL A 302 -15.33 9.29 2.16
C VAL A 302 -14.46 8.16 2.69
N LEU A 303 -13.27 7.95 2.12
CA LEU A 303 -12.35 6.90 2.57
C LEU A 303 -11.89 7.10 4.02
N VAL A 304 -11.67 8.35 4.46
CA VAL A 304 -11.15 8.62 5.81
C VAL A 304 -12.08 8.12 6.92
N PRO A 305 -13.36 8.56 6.99
CA PRO A 305 -14.29 8.05 8.00
C PRO A 305 -14.54 6.55 7.84
N ALA A 306 -14.56 6.02 6.60
CA ALA A 306 -14.77 4.61 6.35
C ALA A 306 -13.67 3.74 6.99
N VAL A 307 -12.40 4.09 6.79
CA VAL A 307 -11.26 3.37 7.38
C VAL A 307 -11.30 3.47 8.91
N ILE A 308 -11.58 4.64 9.47
CA ILE A 308 -11.68 4.82 10.93
C ILE A 308 -12.79 3.94 11.52
N ILE A 309 -13.98 3.97 10.94
CA ILE A 309 -15.13 3.16 11.40
C ILE A 309 -14.80 1.67 11.31
N GLY A 310 -14.30 1.19 10.17
CA GLY A 310 -13.98 -0.22 9.97
C GLY A 310 -12.88 -0.72 10.90
N ALA A 311 -11.79 0.04 11.05
CA ALA A 311 -10.68 -0.32 11.92
C ALA A 311 -11.06 -0.32 13.40
N THR A 312 -11.86 0.66 13.86
CA THR A 312 -12.31 0.73 15.27
C THR A 312 -13.40 -0.30 15.61
N ALA A 313 -14.24 -0.67 14.66
CA ALA A 313 -15.24 -1.72 14.82
C ALA A 313 -14.64 -3.13 14.85
N SER A 314 -13.53 -3.35 14.16
CA SER A 314 -12.94 -4.69 13.96
C SER A 314 -12.63 -5.44 15.26
N PRO A 315 -12.01 -4.85 16.30
CA PRO A 315 -11.75 -5.57 17.56
C PRO A 315 -13.04 -6.05 18.26
N GLY A 316 -14.12 -5.26 18.18
CA GLY A 316 -15.44 -5.63 18.68
C GLY A 316 -16.05 -6.81 17.92
N LEU A 317 -15.97 -6.76 16.58
CA LEU A 317 -16.41 -7.84 15.70
C LEU A 317 -15.62 -9.13 15.94
N MET A 318 -14.29 -9.06 16.04
CA MET A 318 -13.44 -10.21 16.32
C MET A 318 -13.69 -10.83 17.69
N ARG A 319 -14.08 -10.03 18.70
CA ARG A 319 -14.49 -10.58 20.01
C ARG A 319 -15.78 -11.39 19.93
N LYS A 320 -16.72 -10.97 19.06
CA LYS A 320 -18.03 -11.60 18.91
C LYS A 320 -18.02 -12.81 17.96
N PHE A 321 -17.32 -12.70 16.82
CA PHE A 321 -17.40 -13.64 15.71
C PHE A 321 -16.10 -14.41 15.43
N ASP A 322 -15.00 -14.13 16.15
CA ASP A 322 -13.64 -14.57 15.85
C ASP A 322 -13.03 -13.87 14.61
N ARG A 323 -11.72 -14.08 14.39
CA ARG A 323 -10.91 -13.36 13.36
C ARG A 323 -11.26 -13.80 11.94
N LYS A 324 -11.39 -15.11 11.70
CA LYS A 324 -11.68 -15.69 10.38
C LYS A 324 -13.03 -15.21 9.79
N PRO A 325 -14.16 -15.25 10.51
CA PRO A 325 -15.42 -14.70 10.01
C PRO A 325 -15.35 -13.19 9.71
N VAL A 326 -14.60 -12.42 10.50
CA VAL A 326 -14.42 -10.98 10.24
C VAL A 326 -13.59 -10.74 8.98
N LEU A 327 -12.53 -11.53 8.75
CA LEU A 327 -11.74 -11.46 7.51
C LEU A 327 -12.60 -11.79 6.29
N ILE A 328 -13.34 -12.90 6.33
CA ILE A 328 -14.21 -13.33 5.22
C ILE A 328 -15.35 -12.34 5.00
N GLY A 329 -16.00 -11.88 6.09
CA GLY A 329 -17.07 -10.86 6.02
C GLY A 329 -16.57 -9.52 5.47
N GLY A 330 -15.34 -9.13 5.83
CA GLY A 330 -14.67 -7.96 5.29
C GLY A 330 -14.45 -8.06 3.78
N LEU A 331 -13.95 -9.20 3.30
CA LEU A 331 -13.78 -9.45 1.87
C LEU A 331 -15.12 -9.48 1.13
N LEU A 332 -16.09 -10.22 1.65
CA LEU A 332 -17.43 -10.28 1.05
C LEU A 332 -18.08 -8.91 0.99
N GLY A 333 -18.02 -8.13 2.08
CA GLY A 333 -18.55 -6.77 2.11
C GLY A 333 -17.87 -5.85 1.09
N LEU A 334 -16.54 -5.89 1.00
CA LEU A 334 -15.79 -5.14 -0.02
C LEU A 334 -16.25 -5.50 -1.44
N MET A 335 -16.32 -6.80 -1.75
CA MET A 335 -16.71 -7.27 -3.07
C MET A 335 -18.19 -6.94 -3.37
N ILE A 336 -19.10 -7.21 -2.44
CA ILE A 336 -20.53 -6.98 -2.65
C ILE A 336 -20.80 -5.48 -2.81
N PHE A 337 -20.43 -4.66 -1.84
CA PHE A 337 -20.72 -3.22 -1.91
C PHE A 337 -19.98 -2.53 -3.05
N GLY A 338 -18.73 -2.88 -3.34
CA GLY A 338 -18.00 -2.34 -4.49
C GLY A 338 -18.62 -2.70 -5.84
N GLN A 339 -19.29 -3.84 -5.93
CA GLN A 339 -19.81 -4.38 -7.19
C GLN A 339 -21.30 -4.06 -7.43
N ILE A 340 -22.10 -3.81 -6.39
CA ILE A 340 -23.55 -3.57 -6.52
C ILE A 340 -23.84 -2.47 -7.54
N PRO A 341 -23.28 -1.25 -7.49
CA PRO A 341 -23.64 -0.20 -8.43
C PRO A 341 -23.37 -0.58 -9.89
N ILE A 342 -22.19 -1.15 -10.18
CA ILE A 342 -21.79 -1.51 -11.54
C ILE A 342 -22.71 -2.59 -12.10
N ASN A 343 -22.98 -3.65 -11.32
CA ASN A 343 -23.86 -4.74 -11.76
C ASN A 343 -25.31 -4.27 -11.95
N LEU A 344 -25.82 -3.40 -11.08
CA LEU A 344 -27.16 -2.80 -11.26
C LEU A 344 -27.21 -1.91 -12.52
N ARG A 345 -26.13 -1.20 -12.84
CA ARG A 345 -26.06 -0.40 -14.08
C ARG A 345 -26.06 -1.29 -15.33
N LEU A 346 -25.32 -2.41 -15.31
CA LEU A 346 -25.32 -3.38 -16.41
C LEU A 346 -26.68 -4.05 -16.62
N LEU A 347 -27.56 -4.02 -15.62
CA LEU A 347 -28.95 -4.50 -15.67
C LEU A 347 -29.97 -3.37 -15.88
N ASP A 348 -29.54 -2.16 -16.19
CA ASP A 348 -30.38 -0.95 -16.35
C ASP A 348 -31.23 -0.60 -15.09
N LEU A 349 -30.79 -0.98 -13.91
CA LEU A 349 -31.48 -0.72 -12.65
C LEU A 349 -30.91 0.48 -11.86
N MET A 350 -29.89 1.16 -12.42
CA MET A 350 -29.29 2.36 -11.79
C MET A 350 -29.85 3.65 -12.39
N PRO A 351 -29.83 4.76 -11.64
CA PRO A 351 -30.10 6.07 -12.20
C PRO A 351 -29.19 6.39 -13.39
N VAL A 352 -29.72 7.15 -14.36
CA VAL A 352 -28.94 7.58 -15.53
C VAL A 352 -27.77 8.49 -15.12
N ASN A 353 -26.72 8.50 -15.95
CA ASN A 353 -25.57 9.39 -15.75
C ASN A 353 -26.04 10.86 -15.66
N GLY A 354 -25.39 11.64 -14.79
CA GLY A 354 -25.77 13.03 -14.54
C GLY A 354 -26.94 13.23 -13.57
N SER A 355 -27.65 12.16 -13.13
CA SER A 355 -28.73 12.31 -12.15
C SER A 355 -28.19 12.66 -10.75
N GLU A 356 -28.94 13.45 -9.98
CA GLU A 356 -28.56 13.87 -8.62
C GLU A 356 -28.41 12.70 -7.64
N ASN A 357 -29.13 11.61 -7.86
CA ASN A 357 -29.13 10.42 -7.00
C ASN A 357 -27.93 9.48 -7.26
N LEU A 358 -27.24 9.59 -8.40
CA LEU A 358 -26.17 8.69 -8.77
C LEU A 358 -24.97 8.80 -7.81
N LEU A 359 -24.44 9.99 -7.61
CA LEU A 359 -23.28 10.23 -6.77
C LEU A 359 -23.45 9.77 -5.31
N PRO A 360 -24.57 10.08 -4.62
CA PRO A 360 -24.82 9.58 -3.27
C PRO A 360 -24.81 8.05 -3.16
N ILE A 361 -25.37 7.34 -4.16
CA ILE A 361 -25.39 5.88 -4.19
C ILE A 361 -23.96 5.33 -4.32
N LEU A 362 -23.16 5.90 -5.23
CA LEU A 362 -21.78 5.50 -5.42
C LEU A 362 -20.92 5.76 -4.17
N LEU A 363 -21.07 6.92 -3.53
CA LEU A 363 -20.37 7.28 -2.29
C LEU A 363 -20.77 6.37 -1.12
N LEU A 364 -22.06 6.04 -0.97
CA LEU A 364 -22.52 5.10 0.04
C LEU A 364 -21.94 3.70 -0.18
N SER A 365 -21.93 3.25 -1.40
CA SER A 365 -21.33 1.95 -1.79
C SER A 365 -19.84 1.92 -1.46
N ALA A 366 -19.09 2.96 -1.83
CA ALA A 366 -17.67 3.10 -1.53
C ALA A 366 -17.42 3.15 0.00
N LEU A 367 -18.24 3.89 0.75
CA LEU A 367 -18.20 3.96 2.21
C LEU A 367 -18.33 2.56 2.83
N LEU A 368 -19.40 1.85 2.51
CA LEU A 368 -19.69 0.52 3.07
C LEU A 368 -18.63 -0.52 2.69
N GLY A 369 -18.22 -0.53 1.43
CA GLY A 369 -17.15 -1.42 0.95
C GLY A 369 -15.83 -1.17 1.68
N THR A 370 -15.44 0.09 1.87
CA THR A 370 -14.21 0.47 2.57
C THR A 370 -14.27 0.17 4.07
N ILE A 371 -15.42 0.35 4.74
CA ILE A 371 -15.61 -0.07 6.14
C ILE A 371 -15.34 -1.57 6.28
N CYS A 372 -15.92 -2.38 5.41
CA CYS A 372 -15.74 -3.82 5.39
C CYS A 372 -14.27 -4.21 5.12
N ALA A 373 -13.64 -3.58 4.13
CA ALA A 373 -12.24 -3.80 3.79
C ALA A 373 -11.31 -3.48 4.96
N ALA A 374 -11.51 -2.35 5.63
CA ALA A 374 -10.70 -1.93 6.78
C ALA A 374 -10.85 -2.89 7.96
N ALA A 375 -12.08 -3.35 8.25
CA ALA A 375 -12.32 -4.35 9.30
C ALA A 375 -11.62 -5.68 8.98
N GLY A 376 -11.69 -6.15 7.73
CA GLY A 376 -11.01 -7.34 7.25
C GLY A 376 -9.48 -7.23 7.29
N ALA A 377 -8.93 -6.06 6.95
CA ALA A 377 -7.49 -5.80 7.01
C ALA A 377 -6.93 -5.88 8.43
N VAL A 378 -7.65 -5.35 9.43
CA VAL A 378 -7.27 -5.48 10.85
C VAL A 378 -7.34 -6.94 11.31
N ALA A 379 -8.36 -7.69 10.89
CA ALA A 379 -8.47 -9.11 11.18
C ALA A 379 -7.32 -9.91 10.55
N MET A 380 -6.94 -9.61 9.32
CA MET A 380 -5.79 -10.20 8.63
C MET A 380 -4.49 -10.00 9.41
N MET A 381 -4.24 -8.76 9.88
CA MET A 381 -3.06 -8.45 10.68
C MET A 381 -3.03 -9.22 12.00
N SER A 382 -4.19 -9.40 12.66
CA SER A 382 -4.31 -10.20 13.88
C SER A 382 -4.02 -11.69 13.61
N ILE A 383 -4.53 -12.24 12.50
CA ILE A 383 -4.28 -13.63 12.09
C ILE A 383 -2.79 -13.90 11.84
N LEU A 384 -2.07 -12.94 11.25
CA LEU A 384 -0.62 -13.07 11.04
C LEU A 384 0.15 -13.17 12.35
N GLY A 385 -0.28 -12.46 13.39
CA GLY A 385 0.26 -12.59 14.74
C GLY A 385 0.05 -13.97 15.31
N ASP A 386 -1.17 -14.52 15.17
CA ASP A 386 -1.49 -15.88 15.66
C ASP A 386 -0.64 -16.96 14.95
N ILE A 387 -0.40 -16.80 13.65
CA ILE A 387 0.48 -17.70 12.88
C ILE A 387 1.93 -17.59 13.35
N ALA A 388 2.38 -16.38 13.76
CA ALA A 388 3.72 -16.21 14.32
C ALA A 388 3.90 -17.02 15.61
N ASP A 389 2.88 -17.02 16.49
CA ASP A 389 2.88 -17.80 17.71
C ASP A 389 2.81 -19.33 17.41
N GLU A 390 2.01 -19.75 16.41
CA GLU A 390 1.97 -21.13 15.94
C GLU A 390 3.34 -21.61 15.41
N ASN A 391 4.04 -20.78 14.67
CA ASN A 391 5.39 -21.06 14.18
C ASN A 391 6.42 -21.12 15.32
N GLU A 392 6.31 -20.23 16.31
CA GLU A 392 7.17 -20.27 17.49
C GLU A 392 7.02 -21.58 18.25
N LEU A 393 5.79 -22.05 18.42
CA LEU A 393 5.54 -23.35 19.07
C LEU A 393 6.14 -24.52 18.28
N SER A 394 6.06 -24.49 16.94
CA SER A 394 6.52 -25.58 16.07
C SER A 394 8.04 -25.62 15.86
N ASN A 395 8.68 -24.46 15.74
CA ASN A 395 10.07 -24.31 15.31
C ASN A 395 10.99 -23.70 16.39
N GLY A 396 10.43 -23.28 17.54
CA GLY A 396 11.17 -22.60 18.61
C GLY A 396 11.67 -21.20 18.26
N LEU A 397 11.28 -20.65 17.10
CA LEU A 397 11.74 -19.35 16.61
C LEU A 397 10.56 -18.40 16.38
N ARG A 398 10.57 -17.25 17.05
CA ARG A 398 9.60 -16.17 16.84
C ARG A 398 9.94 -15.39 15.58
N GLN A 399 9.23 -15.68 14.50
CA GLN A 399 9.49 -15.13 13.15
C GLN A 399 8.49 -14.05 12.72
N GLU A 400 7.96 -13.24 13.64
CA GLU A 400 6.98 -12.19 13.32
C GLU A 400 7.45 -11.29 12.17
N GLY A 401 8.67 -10.76 12.25
CA GLY A 401 9.21 -9.87 11.23
C GLY A 401 9.24 -10.48 9.83
N LEU A 402 9.53 -11.79 9.73
CA LEU A 402 9.52 -12.52 8.46
C LEU A 402 8.11 -12.62 7.88
N ILE A 403 7.12 -13.00 8.71
CA ILE A 403 5.71 -13.17 8.30
C ILE A 403 5.13 -11.86 7.76
N TYR A 404 5.34 -10.74 8.48
CA TYR A 404 4.85 -9.43 8.03
C TYR A 404 5.60 -8.91 6.79
N SER A 405 6.92 -9.13 6.70
CA SER A 405 7.70 -8.76 5.51
C SER A 405 7.29 -9.55 4.28
N ALA A 406 7.05 -10.86 4.44
CA ALA A 406 6.54 -11.71 3.38
C ALA A 406 5.17 -11.21 2.87
N ARG A 407 4.25 -10.87 3.77
CA ARG A 407 2.95 -10.29 3.40
C ARG A 407 3.13 -9.00 2.58
N ALA A 408 4.00 -8.09 3.02
CA ALA A 408 4.25 -6.84 2.31
C ALA A 408 4.83 -7.07 0.90
N PHE A 409 5.77 -8.01 0.77
CA PHE A 409 6.32 -8.44 -0.52
C PHE A 409 5.23 -8.99 -1.44
N PHE A 410 4.40 -9.95 -0.94
CA PHE A 410 3.32 -10.53 -1.73
C PHE A 410 2.23 -9.53 -2.09
N ALA A 411 1.94 -8.55 -1.21
CA ALA A 411 1.01 -7.47 -1.53
C ALA A 411 1.45 -6.68 -2.76
N LYS A 412 2.71 -6.24 -2.79
CA LYS A 412 3.27 -5.50 -3.92
C LYS A 412 3.29 -6.35 -5.20
N ALA A 413 3.82 -7.58 -5.12
CA ALA A 413 3.94 -8.48 -6.27
C ALA A 413 2.59 -8.81 -6.90
N SER A 414 1.56 -9.10 -6.10
CA SER A 414 0.24 -9.43 -6.60
C SER A 414 -0.56 -8.23 -7.10
N ASN A 415 -0.44 -7.07 -6.43
CA ASN A 415 -1.05 -5.83 -6.92
C ASN A 415 -0.47 -5.45 -8.30
N SER A 416 0.85 -5.57 -8.49
CA SER A 416 1.48 -5.32 -9.79
C SER A 416 1.04 -6.29 -10.89
N ALA A 417 0.84 -7.56 -10.55
CA ALA A 417 0.25 -8.51 -11.49
C ALA A 417 -1.20 -8.10 -11.87
N GLY A 418 -1.95 -7.54 -10.91
CA GLY A 418 -3.27 -6.96 -11.18
C GLY A 418 -3.22 -5.79 -12.16
N HIS A 419 -2.27 -4.88 -12.02
CA HIS A 419 -2.07 -3.78 -12.98
C HIS A 419 -1.70 -4.29 -14.37
N LEU A 420 -0.81 -5.27 -14.48
CA LEU A 420 -0.47 -5.87 -15.77
C LEU A 420 -1.68 -6.50 -16.45
N VAL A 421 -2.40 -7.37 -15.72
CA VAL A 421 -3.59 -8.03 -16.25
C VAL A 421 -4.67 -6.99 -16.60
N GLY A 422 -4.83 -5.96 -15.76
CA GLY A 422 -5.76 -4.85 -16.01
C GLY A 422 -5.47 -4.11 -17.30
N GLY A 423 -4.19 -3.78 -17.54
CA GLY A 423 -3.76 -3.15 -18.81
C GLY A 423 -4.03 -4.03 -20.03
N ILE A 424 -3.72 -5.33 -19.95
CA ILE A 424 -3.99 -6.30 -21.01
C ILE A 424 -5.50 -6.40 -21.28
N VAL A 425 -6.34 -6.44 -20.24
CA VAL A 425 -7.79 -6.51 -20.39
C VAL A 425 -8.34 -5.23 -21.02
N LEU A 426 -7.85 -4.05 -20.64
CA LEU A 426 -8.25 -2.78 -21.26
C LEU A 426 -7.91 -2.73 -22.76
N ASP A 427 -6.75 -3.25 -23.17
CA ASP A 427 -6.34 -3.23 -24.58
C ASP A 427 -6.99 -4.35 -25.43
N LEU A 428 -7.10 -5.58 -24.91
CA LEU A 428 -7.51 -6.73 -25.72
C LEU A 428 -8.98 -7.11 -25.59
N TYR A 429 -9.60 -6.87 -24.42
CA TYR A 429 -11.00 -7.24 -24.19
C TYR A 429 -11.92 -6.03 -24.27
N VAL A 430 -11.60 -4.95 -23.56
CA VAL A 430 -12.38 -3.71 -23.61
C VAL A 430 -12.15 -3.00 -24.94
N VAL A 431 -10.91 -3.06 -25.45
CA VAL A 431 -10.45 -2.35 -26.66
C VAL A 431 -10.73 -0.86 -26.52
N PHE A 432 -10.24 -0.32 -25.38
CA PHE A 432 -10.54 1.07 -25.02
C PHE A 432 -9.81 2.04 -25.96
N PRO A 433 -10.53 2.98 -26.64
CA PRO A 433 -9.92 3.89 -27.61
C PRO A 433 -9.00 4.91 -26.94
N PHE A 434 -8.01 5.37 -27.68
CA PHE A 434 -7.23 6.56 -27.32
C PHE A 434 -8.07 7.81 -27.56
N ASP A 435 -7.72 8.91 -26.89
CA ASP A 435 -8.37 10.24 -27.02
C ASP A 435 -9.92 10.16 -26.88
N ALA A 436 -10.38 9.28 -26.01
CA ALA A 436 -11.80 9.05 -25.80
C ALA A 436 -12.48 10.26 -25.14
N VAL A 437 -13.63 10.69 -25.68
CA VAL A 437 -14.46 11.73 -25.09
C VAL A 437 -15.57 11.08 -24.26
N PRO A 438 -15.71 11.43 -22.95
CA PRO A 438 -16.80 10.91 -22.13
C PRO A 438 -18.17 11.20 -22.75
N GLY A 439 -19.04 10.18 -22.82
CA GLY A 439 -20.35 10.25 -23.46
C GLY A 439 -20.37 9.99 -24.97
N GLU A 440 -19.21 9.93 -25.64
CA GLU A 440 -19.10 9.64 -27.08
C GLU A 440 -18.51 8.25 -27.40
N VAL A 441 -18.06 7.52 -26.38
CA VAL A 441 -17.49 6.17 -26.54
C VAL A 441 -18.60 5.18 -26.89
N ASP A 442 -18.28 4.25 -27.81
CA ASP A 442 -19.22 3.19 -28.22
C ASP A 442 -19.81 2.44 -27.02
N SER A 443 -21.12 2.22 -27.07
CA SER A 443 -21.87 1.58 -26.00
C SER A 443 -21.37 0.15 -25.70
N GLU A 444 -20.87 -0.59 -26.69
CA GLU A 444 -20.27 -1.90 -26.48
C GLU A 444 -18.98 -1.82 -25.70
N VAL A 445 -18.11 -0.82 -25.96
CA VAL A 445 -16.89 -0.57 -25.23
C VAL A 445 -17.21 -0.22 -23.78
N ILE A 446 -18.20 0.66 -23.55
CA ILE A 446 -18.66 1.03 -22.20
C ILE A 446 -19.24 -0.19 -21.47
N TRP A 447 -20.01 -1.05 -22.14
CA TRP A 447 -20.54 -2.27 -21.55
C TRP A 447 -19.42 -3.24 -21.16
N ARG A 448 -18.40 -3.45 -22.03
CA ARG A 448 -17.22 -4.26 -21.72
C ARG A 448 -16.40 -3.67 -20.58
N LEU A 449 -16.27 -2.33 -20.51
CA LEU A 449 -15.62 -1.65 -19.39
C LEU A 449 -16.38 -1.89 -18.07
N GLY A 450 -17.71 -1.85 -18.11
CA GLY A 450 -18.57 -2.20 -16.98
C GLY A 450 -18.41 -3.65 -16.54
N LEU A 451 -18.36 -4.60 -17.49
CA LEU A 451 -18.06 -6.00 -17.17
C LEU A 451 -16.68 -6.19 -16.54
N PHE A 452 -15.68 -5.48 -17.05
CA PHE A 452 -14.34 -5.54 -16.51
C PHE A 452 -14.27 -4.95 -15.08
N GLY A 453 -14.74 -3.71 -14.88
CA GLY A 453 -14.76 -3.03 -13.58
C GLY A 453 -15.73 -3.65 -12.57
N GLY A 454 -16.64 -4.50 -13.04
CA GLY A 454 -17.64 -5.23 -12.26
C GLY A 454 -17.30 -6.70 -12.05
N PRO A 455 -18.06 -7.61 -12.67
CA PRO A 455 -18.00 -9.05 -12.38
C PRO A 455 -16.65 -9.69 -12.68
N ILE A 456 -15.92 -9.29 -13.73
CA ILE A 456 -14.62 -9.89 -14.08
C ILE A 456 -13.59 -9.63 -12.97
N MET A 457 -13.49 -8.39 -12.53
CA MET A 457 -12.58 -8.02 -11.44
C MET A 457 -12.94 -8.72 -10.13
N ALA A 458 -14.22 -8.87 -9.83
CA ALA A 458 -14.70 -9.51 -8.62
C ALA A 458 -14.36 -11.01 -8.55
N ILE A 459 -14.21 -11.69 -9.69
CA ILE A 459 -13.89 -13.12 -9.76
C ILE A 459 -12.59 -13.41 -8.98
N ALA A 460 -11.52 -12.63 -9.21
CA ALA A 460 -10.25 -12.81 -8.51
C ALA A 460 -10.42 -12.66 -6.99
N GLY A 461 -11.18 -11.65 -6.54
CA GLY A 461 -11.50 -11.44 -5.13
C GLY A 461 -12.32 -12.58 -4.52
N PHE A 462 -13.35 -13.05 -5.21
CA PHE A 462 -14.15 -14.19 -4.74
C PHE A 462 -13.35 -15.50 -4.73
N CYS A 463 -12.40 -15.71 -5.65
CA CYS A 463 -11.49 -16.84 -5.63
C CYS A 463 -10.59 -16.89 -4.38
N ALA A 464 -10.44 -15.80 -3.62
CA ALA A 464 -9.75 -15.80 -2.34
C ALA A 464 -10.53 -16.54 -1.23
N LEU A 465 -11.87 -16.58 -1.31
CA LEU A 465 -12.73 -17.13 -0.24
C LEU A 465 -12.44 -18.59 0.12
N PRO A 466 -12.29 -19.53 -0.84
CA PRO A 466 -11.97 -20.93 -0.53
C PRO A 466 -10.67 -21.10 0.24
N PHE A 467 -9.68 -20.23 0.00
CA PHE A 467 -8.40 -20.24 0.69
C PHE A 467 -8.54 -19.71 2.10
N TYR A 468 -9.21 -18.58 2.31
CA TYR A 468 -9.52 -18.09 3.65
C TYR A 468 -10.41 -19.06 4.44
N ALA A 469 -11.33 -19.75 3.79
CA ALA A 469 -12.15 -20.79 4.43
C ALA A 469 -11.34 -22.00 4.92
N ARG A 470 -10.18 -22.29 4.31
CA ARG A 470 -9.28 -23.39 4.73
C ARG A 470 -8.37 -23.02 5.90
N TYR A 471 -8.24 -21.75 6.26
CA TYR A 471 -7.57 -21.34 7.50
C TYR A 471 -8.24 -21.99 8.71
N ARG A 472 -7.47 -22.66 9.58
CA ARG A 472 -8.00 -23.53 10.65
C ARG A 472 -7.69 -23.04 12.05
N LEU A 473 -6.80 -22.10 12.25
CA LEU A 473 -6.41 -21.60 13.56
C LEU A 473 -7.56 -20.77 14.17
N THR A 474 -8.31 -21.41 15.08
CA THR A 474 -9.38 -20.76 15.83
C THR A 474 -8.84 -20.06 17.06
N ARG A 475 -9.61 -19.16 17.66
CA ARG A 475 -9.27 -18.50 18.92
C ARG A 475 -9.00 -19.51 20.05
N ALA A 476 -9.77 -20.60 20.14
CA ALA A 476 -9.56 -21.64 21.15
C ALA A 476 -8.19 -22.31 20.97
N ARG A 477 -7.84 -22.71 19.74
CA ARG A 477 -6.53 -23.31 19.45
C ARG A 477 -5.38 -22.32 19.69
N HIS A 478 -5.55 -21.04 19.35
CA HIS A 478 -4.54 -20.02 19.63
C HIS A 478 -4.29 -19.85 21.15
N LEU A 479 -5.35 -19.87 21.98
CA LEU A 479 -5.19 -19.82 23.43
C LEU A 479 -4.43 -21.05 23.98
N GLU A 480 -4.67 -22.25 23.41
CA GLU A 480 -3.89 -23.44 23.75
C GLU A 480 -2.40 -23.25 23.40
N ILE A 481 -2.09 -22.73 22.20
CA ILE A 481 -0.72 -22.43 21.75
C ILE A 481 -0.03 -21.47 22.73
N LEU A 482 -0.70 -20.39 23.13
CA LEU A 482 -0.14 -19.43 24.09
C LEU A 482 0.17 -20.09 25.45
N ASN A 483 -0.72 -20.96 25.95
CA ASN A 483 -0.49 -21.70 27.17
C ASN A 483 0.70 -22.68 27.04
N GLU A 484 0.81 -23.39 25.92
CA GLU A 484 1.93 -24.29 25.64
C GLU A 484 3.27 -23.51 25.57
N LEU A 485 3.30 -22.33 24.94
CA LEU A 485 4.48 -21.46 24.89
C LEU A 485 4.87 -20.94 26.28
N GLU A 486 3.89 -20.58 27.11
CA GLU A 486 4.15 -20.14 28.48
C GLU A 486 4.76 -21.25 29.33
N ILE A 487 4.22 -22.48 29.26
CA ILE A 487 4.76 -23.67 29.94
C ILE A 487 6.19 -23.95 29.50
N ASN A 488 6.47 -23.93 28.19
CA ASN A 488 7.81 -24.14 27.64
C ASN A 488 8.81 -23.08 28.10
N SER A 489 8.38 -21.80 28.13
CA SER A 489 9.20 -20.69 28.65
C SER A 489 9.55 -20.87 30.14
N GLN A 490 8.60 -21.32 30.95
CA GLN A 490 8.83 -21.56 32.38
C GLN A 490 9.77 -22.78 32.63
N HIS A 491 9.68 -23.82 31.81
CA HIS A 491 10.59 -24.97 31.87
C HIS A 491 12.02 -24.58 31.44
N GLY A 492 12.17 -23.78 30.39
CA GLY A 492 13.47 -23.26 29.95
C GLY A 492 14.17 -22.42 31.01
N LYS A 493 13.44 -21.52 31.69
CA LYS A 493 13.98 -20.74 32.80
C LYS A 493 14.40 -21.58 34.00
N LYS A 494 13.62 -22.60 34.35
CA LYS A 494 13.97 -23.53 35.46
C LYS A 494 15.23 -24.35 35.17
N THR A 495 15.44 -24.74 33.92
CA THR A 495 16.65 -25.47 33.47
C THR A 495 17.88 -24.55 33.44
N GLU A 496 17.74 -23.30 33.04
CA GLU A 496 18.81 -22.29 33.09
C GLU A 496 19.21 -21.98 34.55
N ASP A 497 18.24 -21.74 35.43
CA ASP A 497 18.48 -21.49 36.86
C ASP A 497 19.11 -22.70 37.57
N ALA A 498 18.72 -23.92 37.19
CA ALA A 498 19.33 -25.16 37.72
C ALA A 498 20.76 -25.34 37.19
N GLY A 499 21.02 -25.02 35.90
CA GLY A 499 22.35 -25.03 35.30
C GLY A 499 23.28 -23.97 35.91
N LEU A 500 22.78 -22.76 36.17
CA LEU A 500 23.57 -21.71 36.88
C LEU A 500 23.88 -22.11 38.33
N LYS A 501 22.95 -22.74 39.04
CA LYS A 501 23.21 -23.24 40.39
C LYS A 501 24.24 -24.38 40.43
N MET A 502 24.27 -25.26 39.41
CA MET A 502 25.30 -26.31 39.29
C MET A 502 26.68 -25.73 38.95
N SER A 503 26.76 -24.64 38.18
CA SER A 503 28.02 -23.99 37.83
C SER A 503 28.63 -23.14 38.99
N LEU A 504 27.84 -22.83 40.02
CA LEU A 504 28.25 -22.05 41.20
C LEU A 504 28.58 -22.93 42.42
N THR A 505 28.47 -24.26 42.37
CA THR A 505 28.94 -25.14 43.43
C THR A 505 30.46 -25.25 43.33
N PRO A 506 31.23 -24.80 44.38
CA PRO A 506 32.68 -24.90 44.34
C PRO A 506 33.08 -26.38 44.35
N VAL A 507 33.99 -26.74 43.43
CA VAL A 507 34.65 -28.07 43.48
C VAL A 507 35.38 -28.19 44.81
N PRO A 508 35.15 -29.20 45.65
CA PRO A 508 35.90 -29.36 46.89
C PRO A 508 37.36 -29.59 46.50
N ILE A 509 38.22 -28.71 46.98
CA ILE A 509 39.67 -28.84 46.89
C ILE A 509 40.02 -30.03 47.78
N SER A 510 40.39 -31.17 47.20
CA SER A 510 40.98 -32.28 47.93
C SER A 510 42.37 -31.89 48.37
N GLU A 511 42.56 -31.62 49.63
CA GLU A 511 43.90 -31.57 50.24
C GLU A 511 44.51 -32.96 50.15
N HIS A 512 45.63 -33.08 49.43
CA HIS A 512 46.67 -34.09 49.68
C HIS A 512 48.05 -33.44 49.58
#